data_4b8111f04bd34592fc3b5629a1a10a08
#
_entry.id   4b8111f04bd34592fc3b5629a1a10a08
#
_cell.length_a   1.000
_cell.length_b   1.000
_cell.length_c   1.000
_cell.angle_alpha   90.00
_cell.angle_beta   90.00
_cell.angle_gamma   90.00
#
_symmetry.space_group_name_H-M   'P 1'
#
loop_
_entity.id
_entity.type
_entity.pdbx_description
1 polymer ?
#
loop_
_entity_poly.entity_id
_entity_poly.type
_entity_poly.pdbx_seq_one_letter_code
_entity_poly.pdbx_strand_id
1 'polypeptide(L)'
;IVLPTDLLDAVGTDDLDHVMALTMTRQRQDPTDTTRLDEERSIERLFSLPSSRSFSVDGDVRLYRRHPSYVIDEALGRPHDGTVTWVRASSRLNGDVHTPAAAFDGDPTTAWTTVRSEPQRQWVEVNLTEPVTVDTIPLSVVADGRHSVPTEVEVSVDGTAVGRVPVPEIVDSEFADHVETVDLALPQAVTGSTFRLRLTGVRPVTTNDWVSDNKIDQPAAITEIGLPAEPVPALPETFDSGCRTDLVAIDGEPLPVRVTGATADLMAGRPLPLRVCGDAPVSLTEGDHEIDTAEGRDAGLDVDRLVL
;
A
#
# COMPACT_ATOMS: atom_id res chain seq x y z
N ILE A 1 -15.37 -22.32 9.99
CA ILE A 1 -14.63 -23.29 10.85
C ILE A 1 -15.31 -23.27 12.19
N VAL A 2 -15.86 -24.41 12.61
CA VAL A 2 -16.45 -24.58 13.94
C VAL A 2 -15.31 -24.93 14.90
N LEU A 3 -15.16 -24.16 15.96
CA LEU A 3 -14.19 -24.50 17.01
C LEU A 3 -14.65 -25.78 17.74
N PRO A 4 -13.73 -26.66 18.20
CA PRO A 4 -14.09 -27.89 18.87
C PRO A 4 -14.61 -27.58 20.28
N THR A 5 -15.90 -27.31 20.39
CA THR A 5 -16.60 -27.07 21.67
C THR A 5 -16.81 -28.33 22.44
N ASP A 6 -16.82 -29.52 21.78
CA ASP A 6 -16.97 -30.82 22.39
C ASP A 6 -15.93 -31.11 23.51
N LEU A 7 -14.74 -30.52 23.38
CA LEU A 7 -13.70 -30.62 24.44
C LEU A 7 -14.09 -29.81 25.70
N LEU A 8 -14.77 -28.68 25.54
CA LEU A 8 -15.22 -27.84 26.65
C LEU A 8 -16.42 -28.52 27.38
N ASP A 9 -17.31 -29.16 26.63
CA ASP A 9 -18.40 -29.93 27.19
C ASP A 9 -17.92 -31.16 27.94
N ALA A 10 -16.79 -31.77 27.53
CA ALA A 10 -16.21 -32.95 28.15
C ALA A 10 -15.45 -32.69 29.47
N VAL A 11 -15.01 -31.45 29.71
CA VAL A 11 -14.20 -31.09 30.87
C VAL A 11 -15.04 -30.82 32.11
N GLY A 12 -16.33 -30.53 31.94
CA GLY A 12 -17.27 -30.27 33.04
C GLY A 12 -17.27 -28.81 33.53
N THR A 13 -18.29 -28.44 34.29
CA THR A 13 -18.54 -27.05 34.68
C THR A 13 -17.54 -26.46 35.68
N ASP A 14 -16.84 -27.30 36.43
CA ASP A 14 -15.86 -26.87 37.44
C ASP A 14 -14.56 -26.31 36.84
N ASP A 15 -14.26 -26.63 35.57
CA ASP A 15 -13.08 -26.15 34.86
C ASP A 15 -13.36 -24.88 33.98
N LEU A 16 -14.58 -24.35 34.02
CA LEU A 16 -14.97 -23.14 33.26
C LEU A 16 -14.40 -21.85 33.80
N ASP A 17 -13.79 -21.87 35.00
CA ASP A 17 -13.11 -20.70 35.58
C ASP A 17 -11.70 -20.47 35.01
N HIS A 18 -11.23 -21.33 34.11
CA HIS A 18 -9.95 -21.13 33.44
C HIS A 18 -9.99 -20.02 32.42
N VAL A 19 -8.85 -19.33 32.28
CA VAL A 19 -8.67 -18.32 31.22
C VAL A 19 -8.80 -19.01 29.86
N MET A 20 -9.70 -18.51 29.04
CA MET A 20 -9.91 -18.98 27.68
C MET A 20 -9.36 -17.93 26.72
N ALA A 21 -8.56 -18.35 25.74
CA ALA A 21 -8.12 -17.51 24.63
C ALA A 21 -8.54 -18.18 23.32
N LEU A 22 -9.30 -17.44 22.52
CA LEU A 22 -9.72 -17.85 21.18
C LEU A 22 -8.89 -17.09 20.16
N THR A 23 -7.98 -17.78 19.47
CA THR A 23 -7.14 -17.16 18.43
C THR A 23 -7.68 -17.53 17.06
N MET A 24 -8.04 -16.54 16.30
CA MET A 24 -8.56 -16.66 14.94
C MET A 24 -7.60 -15.98 13.98
N THR A 25 -7.19 -16.68 12.95
CA THR A 25 -6.26 -16.16 11.95
C THR A 25 -6.86 -16.25 10.55
N ARG A 26 -6.61 -15.26 9.74
CA ARG A 26 -6.87 -15.30 8.31
C ARG A 26 -5.76 -16.10 7.62
N GLN A 27 -6.15 -17.04 6.78
CA GLN A 27 -5.17 -17.73 5.97
C GLN A 27 -4.65 -16.81 4.88
N ARG A 28 -3.37 -16.51 4.90
CA ARG A 28 -2.68 -15.71 3.88
C ARG A 28 -1.98 -16.63 2.88
N GLN A 29 -1.92 -16.17 1.63
CA GLN A 29 -1.04 -16.77 0.64
C GLN A 29 0.41 -16.57 1.10
N ASP A 30 1.15 -17.68 1.21
CA ASP A 30 2.59 -17.62 1.42
C ASP A 30 3.27 -17.49 0.05
N PRO A 31 3.99 -16.38 -0.23
CA PRO A 31 4.68 -16.22 -1.51
C PRO A 31 5.80 -17.26 -1.74
N THR A 32 6.22 -17.97 -0.69
CA THR A 32 7.23 -19.04 -0.77
C THR A 32 6.60 -20.42 -0.97
N ASP A 33 5.31 -20.59 -0.70
CA ASP A 33 4.56 -21.83 -0.92
C ASP A 33 3.67 -21.70 -2.17
N THR A 34 4.18 -22.19 -3.29
CA THR A 34 3.48 -22.17 -4.58
C THR A 34 2.35 -23.19 -4.69
N THR A 35 2.19 -24.07 -3.71
CA THR A 35 1.15 -25.11 -3.72
C THR A 35 -0.19 -24.63 -3.19
N ARG A 36 -0.20 -23.51 -2.45
CA ARG A 36 -1.39 -22.89 -1.90
C ARG A 36 -1.62 -21.53 -2.52
N LEU A 37 -2.61 -21.44 -3.39
CA LEU A 37 -3.04 -20.21 -4.04
C LEU A 37 -4.28 -19.59 -3.40
N ASP A 38 -4.90 -20.31 -2.45
CA ASP A 38 -6.08 -19.87 -1.74
C ASP A 38 -5.71 -18.93 -0.58
N GLU A 39 -6.28 -17.75 -0.60
CA GLU A 39 -6.17 -16.74 0.44
C GLU A 39 -7.56 -16.42 0.95
N GLU A 40 -7.77 -16.47 2.27
CA GLU A 40 -9.00 -15.95 2.87
C GLU A 40 -9.02 -14.42 2.73
N ARG A 41 -10.17 -13.86 2.40
CA ARG A 41 -10.33 -12.41 2.24
C ARG A 41 -10.64 -11.69 3.55
N SER A 42 -11.22 -12.44 4.51
CA SER A 42 -11.64 -11.99 5.82
C SER A 42 -11.51 -13.14 6.84
N ILE A 43 -11.64 -12.84 8.10
CA ILE A 43 -11.89 -13.83 9.14
C ILE A 43 -13.41 -13.96 9.27
N GLU A 44 -13.93 -15.18 9.09
CA GLU A 44 -15.32 -15.54 9.32
C GLU A 44 -15.32 -16.84 10.13
N ARG A 45 -15.66 -16.73 11.42
CA ARG A 45 -15.54 -17.87 12.35
C ARG A 45 -16.77 -17.98 13.24
N LEU A 46 -17.28 -19.20 13.29
CA LEU A 46 -18.33 -19.61 14.21
C LEU A 46 -17.71 -20.36 15.39
N PHE A 47 -18.17 -20.07 16.59
CA PHE A 47 -17.79 -20.77 17.82
C PHE A 47 -18.93 -20.75 18.84
N SER A 48 -18.90 -21.69 19.78
CA SER A 48 -19.88 -21.77 20.86
C SER A 48 -19.18 -21.58 22.20
N LEU A 49 -19.84 -20.85 23.10
CA LEU A 49 -19.39 -20.68 24.47
C LEU A 49 -20.26 -21.53 25.41
N PRO A 50 -19.67 -22.33 26.31
CA PRO A 50 -20.40 -23.12 27.26
C PRO A 50 -20.96 -22.32 28.43
N SER A 51 -20.53 -21.05 28.57
CA SER A 51 -21.01 -20.11 29.58
C SER A 51 -20.74 -18.67 29.14
N SER A 52 -21.48 -17.71 29.70
CA SER A 52 -21.23 -16.29 29.45
C SER A 52 -19.85 -15.88 29.94
N ARG A 53 -19.11 -15.11 29.11
CA ARG A 53 -17.74 -14.66 29.40
C ARG A 53 -17.48 -13.26 28.92
N SER A 54 -16.46 -12.64 29.49
CA SER A 54 -15.95 -11.33 29.05
C SER A 54 -14.52 -11.49 28.56
N PHE A 55 -14.24 -10.90 27.39
CA PHE A 55 -12.98 -10.99 26.71
C PHE A 55 -12.33 -9.62 26.52
N SER A 56 -11.01 -9.57 26.60
CA SER A 56 -10.24 -8.53 25.92
C SER A 56 -10.06 -8.95 24.45
N VAL A 57 -10.18 -8.01 23.54
CA VAL A 57 -9.98 -8.30 22.10
C VAL A 57 -8.75 -7.56 21.62
N ASP A 58 -7.79 -8.31 21.12
CA ASP A 58 -6.58 -7.85 20.47
C ASP A 58 -6.48 -8.45 19.06
N GLY A 59 -5.68 -7.85 18.20
CA GLY A 59 -5.48 -8.37 16.85
C GLY A 59 -4.29 -7.76 16.13
N ASP A 60 -4.08 -8.23 14.91
CA ASP A 60 -3.06 -7.75 14.00
C ASP A 60 -3.68 -7.39 12.65
N VAL A 61 -3.27 -6.24 12.13
CA VAL A 61 -3.81 -5.67 10.89
C VAL A 61 -2.67 -5.26 9.96
N ARG A 62 -2.85 -5.47 8.66
CA ARG A 62 -1.94 -4.97 7.61
C ARG A 62 -2.66 -4.09 6.61
N LEU A 63 -1.89 -3.27 5.91
CA LEU A 63 -2.38 -2.47 4.79
C LEU A 63 -2.76 -3.38 3.60
N TYR A 64 -3.95 -3.20 3.05
CA TYR A 64 -4.34 -3.82 1.80
C TYR A 64 -3.67 -3.11 0.61
N ARG A 65 -2.61 -3.70 0.07
CA ARG A 65 -1.70 -3.08 -0.90
C ARG A 65 -2.23 -2.98 -2.33
N ARG A 66 -3.37 -3.62 -2.64
CA ARG A 66 -3.92 -3.68 -4.01
C ARG A 66 -4.90 -2.56 -4.33
N HIS A 67 -5.12 -1.62 -3.40
CA HIS A 67 -5.94 -0.45 -3.64
C HIS A 67 -5.33 0.52 -4.67
N PRO A 68 -6.17 1.33 -5.35
CA PRO A 68 -5.70 2.50 -6.07
C PRO A 68 -4.84 3.40 -5.17
N SER A 69 -3.87 4.11 -5.77
CA SER A 69 -2.91 4.90 -5.02
C SER A 69 -3.53 5.95 -4.12
N TYR A 70 -4.58 6.63 -4.60
CA TYR A 70 -5.26 7.66 -3.80
C TYR A 70 -5.95 7.08 -2.54
N VAL A 71 -6.44 5.83 -2.61
CA VAL A 71 -7.03 5.15 -1.44
C VAL A 71 -5.95 4.80 -0.42
N ILE A 72 -4.75 4.41 -0.88
CA ILE A 72 -3.61 4.13 0.00
C ILE A 72 -3.14 5.42 0.68
N ASP A 73 -2.96 6.51 -0.07
CA ASP A 73 -2.54 7.79 0.49
C ASP A 73 -3.56 8.31 1.53
N GLU A 74 -4.85 8.22 1.23
CA GLU A 74 -5.92 8.58 2.16
C GLU A 74 -5.93 7.67 3.39
N ALA A 75 -5.83 6.36 3.20
CA ALA A 75 -5.81 5.39 4.29
C ALA A 75 -4.61 5.60 5.22
N LEU A 76 -3.45 5.99 4.68
CA LEU A 76 -2.24 6.30 5.45
C LEU A 76 -2.25 7.70 6.05
N GLY A 77 -3.28 8.51 5.77
CA GLY A 77 -3.42 9.86 6.33
C GLY A 77 -2.48 10.88 5.72
N ARG A 78 -2.15 10.77 4.42
CA ARG A 78 -1.33 11.78 3.73
C ARG A 78 -2.01 13.13 3.80
N PRO A 79 -1.34 14.20 4.26
CA PRO A 79 -1.91 15.53 4.27
C PRO A 79 -2.20 16.04 2.85
N HIS A 80 -3.25 16.85 2.70
CA HIS A 80 -3.67 17.46 1.42
C HIS A 80 -3.56 18.99 1.42
N ASP A 81 -2.74 19.55 2.29
CA ASP A 81 -2.60 20.99 2.53
C ASP A 81 -1.36 21.61 1.86
N GLY A 82 -0.70 20.86 0.97
CA GLY A 82 0.49 21.29 0.23
C GLY A 82 0.19 22.03 -1.08
N THR A 83 1.27 22.37 -1.81
CA THR A 83 1.19 22.98 -3.15
C THR A 83 0.79 21.97 -4.23
N VAL A 84 0.87 20.67 -3.94
CA VAL A 84 0.42 19.59 -4.82
C VAL A 84 -0.99 19.18 -4.45
N THR A 85 -1.91 19.36 -5.40
CA THR A 85 -3.33 19.00 -5.19
C THR A 85 -3.56 17.50 -5.31
N TRP A 86 -2.92 16.85 -6.28
CA TRP A 86 -2.97 15.40 -6.47
C TRP A 86 -1.83 14.91 -7.37
N VAL A 87 -1.48 13.64 -7.20
CA VAL A 87 -0.58 12.91 -8.09
C VAL A 87 -1.27 11.63 -8.53
N ARG A 88 -1.18 11.29 -9.81
CA ARG A 88 -1.70 10.06 -10.36
C ARG A 88 -0.77 9.48 -11.41
N ALA A 89 -0.91 8.19 -11.68
CA ALA A 89 -0.14 7.51 -12.71
C ALA A 89 -0.99 6.50 -13.47
N SER A 90 -0.49 6.06 -14.62
CA SER A 90 -1.12 4.99 -15.41
C SER A 90 -1.12 3.66 -14.67
N SER A 91 -0.10 3.43 -13.85
CA SER A 91 0.09 2.18 -13.13
C SER A 91 1.01 2.37 -11.91
N ARG A 92 1.07 1.34 -11.10
CA ARG A 92 2.00 1.16 -10.00
C ARG A 92 2.37 -0.32 -9.93
N LEU A 93 3.59 -0.64 -9.53
CA LEU A 93 4.01 -2.04 -9.34
C LEU A 93 3.07 -2.72 -8.33
N ASN A 94 2.56 -3.89 -8.69
CA ASN A 94 1.66 -4.64 -7.83
C ASN A 94 2.33 -5.01 -6.51
N GLY A 95 1.65 -4.68 -5.42
CA GLY A 95 2.14 -4.92 -4.07
C GLY A 95 3.15 -3.89 -3.55
N ASP A 96 3.58 -2.95 -4.39
CA ASP A 96 4.31 -1.77 -3.94
C ASP A 96 3.35 -0.83 -3.20
N VAL A 97 3.81 -0.28 -2.11
CA VAL A 97 3.06 0.69 -1.28
C VAL A 97 3.41 2.13 -1.61
N HIS A 98 4.54 2.35 -2.30
CA HIS A 98 4.90 3.67 -2.79
C HIS A 98 3.94 4.07 -3.90
N THR A 99 3.20 5.13 -3.65
CA THR A 99 2.25 5.69 -4.61
C THR A 99 2.98 6.61 -5.58
N PRO A 100 2.34 7.08 -6.67
CA PRO A 100 2.96 8.05 -7.55
C PRO A 100 3.43 9.35 -6.87
N ALA A 101 2.92 9.65 -5.68
CA ALA A 101 3.38 10.77 -4.85
C ALA A 101 4.87 10.68 -4.51
N ALA A 102 5.43 9.46 -4.44
CA ALA A 102 6.86 9.22 -4.22
C ALA A 102 7.79 9.80 -5.29
N ALA A 103 7.26 10.18 -6.47
CA ALA A 103 8.04 10.90 -7.48
C ALA A 103 8.05 12.42 -7.27
N PHE A 104 7.46 12.94 -6.18
CA PHE A 104 7.31 14.36 -5.88
C PHE A 104 7.39 14.66 -4.38
N ASP A 105 7.89 13.74 -3.56
CA ASP A 105 7.92 13.87 -2.09
C ASP A 105 9.26 14.40 -1.55
N GLY A 106 10.25 14.58 -2.42
CA GLY A 106 11.57 15.06 -2.06
C GLY A 106 12.43 14.05 -1.30
N ASP A 107 11.99 12.79 -1.20
CA ASP A 107 12.74 11.71 -0.56
C ASP A 107 13.36 10.78 -1.62
N PRO A 108 14.67 10.83 -1.85
CA PRO A 108 15.34 10.01 -2.87
C PRO A 108 15.33 8.51 -2.53
N THR A 109 14.88 8.11 -1.35
CA THR A 109 14.78 6.69 -0.94
C THR A 109 13.42 6.07 -1.31
N THR A 110 12.46 6.89 -1.75
CA THR A 110 11.17 6.45 -2.26
C THR A 110 11.13 6.53 -3.78
N ALA A 111 10.26 5.80 -4.44
CA ALA A 111 10.11 5.85 -5.88
C ALA A 111 8.70 5.48 -6.35
N TRP A 112 8.20 6.15 -7.35
CA TRP A 112 7.13 5.60 -8.16
C TRP A 112 7.70 4.53 -9.10
N THR A 113 7.28 3.29 -8.88
CA THR A 113 7.70 2.13 -9.68
C THR A 113 6.57 1.71 -10.61
N THR A 114 6.84 1.63 -11.90
CA THR A 114 5.87 1.23 -12.92
C THR A 114 5.52 -0.26 -12.80
N VAL A 115 4.43 -0.71 -13.44
CA VAL A 115 4.24 -2.17 -13.60
C VAL A 115 5.36 -2.77 -14.42
N ARG A 116 5.58 -4.06 -14.22
CA ARG A 116 6.41 -4.88 -15.12
C ARG A 116 5.75 -4.94 -16.49
N SER A 117 6.55 -5.12 -17.51
CA SER A 117 6.14 -5.10 -18.92
C SER A 117 5.65 -3.72 -19.39
N GLU A 118 6.07 -3.34 -20.57
CA GLU A 118 5.73 -2.09 -21.24
C GLU A 118 5.99 -0.81 -20.39
N PRO A 119 7.14 -0.67 -19.70
CA PRO A 119 7.43 0.55 -18.95
C PRO A 119 7.40 1.81 -19.85
N GLN A 120 7.68 1.67 -21.15
CA GLN A 120 7.66 2.74 -22.15
C GLN A 120 6.25 3.30 -22.46
N ARG A 121 5.19 2.80 -21.84
CA ARG A 121 3.82 3.33 -22.01
C ARG A 121 3.28 4.00 -20.76
N GLN A 122 4.07 3.94 -19.69
CA GLN A 122 3.63 4.44 -18.39
C GLN A 122 3.79 5.95 -18.31
N TRP A 123 2.96 6.57 -17.51
CA TRP A 123 2.98 8.00 -17.25
C TRP A 123 2.67 8.30 -15.79
N VAL A 124 3.20 9.42 -15.32
CA VAL A 124 2.85 10.05 -14.04
C VAL A 124 2.44 11.49 -14.30
N GLU A 125 1.49 11.98 -13.51
CA GLU A 125 0.92 13.33 -13.65
C GLU A 125 0.74 13.94 -12.27
N VAL A 126 1.15 15.19 -12.15
CA VAL A 126 0.99 16.00 -10.93
C VAL A 126 0.18 17.24 -11.26
N ASN A 127 -0.67 17.65 -10.33
CA ASN A 127 -1.40 18.92 -10.39
C ASN A 127 -0.99 19.80 -9.20
N LEU A 128 -0.62 21.03 -9.50
CA LEU A 128 -0.21 22.05 -8.54
C LEU A 128 -1.35 23.04 -8.29
N THR A 129 -1.41 23.61 -7.10
CA THR A 129 -2.38 24.67 -6.75
C THR A 129 -2.15 25.94 -7.53
N GLU A 130 -0.89 26.28 -7.83
CA GLU A 130 -0.48 27.46 -8.57
C GLU A 130 0.32 27.06 -9.81
N PRO A 131 0.16 27.78 -10.93
CA PRO A 131 0.96 27.51 -12.12
C PRO A 131 2.43 27.86 -11.89
N VAL A 132 3.32 27.00 -12.40
CA VAL A 132 4.78 27.22 -12.37
C VAL A 132 5.32 27.29 -13.80
N THR A 133 6.47 27.97 -13.95
CA THR A 133 7.17 28.05 -15.24
C THR A 133 8.44 27.22 -15.17
N VAL A 134 8.62 26.33 -16.14
CA VAL A 134 9.81 25.48 -16.26
C VAL A 134 10.34 25.47 -17.70
N ASP A 135 11.64 25.43 -17.86
CA ASP A 135 12.36 25.16 -19.11
C ASP A 135 13.23 23.89 -19.00
N THR A 136 13.41 23.43 -17.78
CA THR A 136 14.18 22.23 -17.43
C THR A 136 13.46 21.51 -16.30
N ILE A 137 13.38 20.18 -16.37
CA ILE A 137 12.80 19.33 -15.33
C ILE A 137 13.88 18.35 -14.89
N PRO A 138 14.45 18.47 -13.67
CA PRO A 138 15.28 17.42 -13.09
C PRO A 138 14.50 16.12 -12.97
N LEU A 139 15.08 15.02 -13.42
CA LEU A 139 14.51 13.66 -13.34
C LEU A 139 15.50 12.75 -12.62
N SER A 140 15.09 12.20 -11.49
CA SER A 140 15.87 11.24 -10.73
C SER A 140 15.28 9.84 -10.89
N VAL A 141 16.11 8.86 -11.24
CA VAL A 141 15.69 7.49 -11.51
C VAL A 141 16.64 6.50 -10.85
N VAL A 142 16.12 5.33 -10.54
CA VAL A 142 16.94 4.21 -10.07
C VAL A 142 17.67 3.59 -11.28
N ALA A 143 19.01 3.61 -11.24
CA ALA A 143 19.90 3.09 -12.27
C ALA A 143 20.90 2.10 -11.67
N ASP A 144 20.42 0.91 -11.34
CA ASP A 144 21.14 -0.14 -10.61
C ASP A 144 21.30 -1.46 -11.39
N GLY A 145 21.01 -1.42 -12.69
CA GLY A 145 21.02 -2.62 -13.55
C GLY A 145 19.89 -3.61 -13.28
N ARG A 146 18.96 -3.28 -12.39
CA ARG A 146 17.78 -4.11 -12.05
C ARG A 146 16.47 -3.43 -12.45
N HIS A 147 16.48 -2.12 -12.68
CA HIS A 147 15.37 -1.31 -13.15
C HIS A 147 15.59 -0.88 -14.60
N SER A 148 14.52 -0.82 -15.36
CA SER A 148 14.54 -0.23 -16.70
C SER A 148 14.70 1.29 -16.61
N VAL A 149 15.48 1.87 -17.51
CA VAL A 149 15.86 3.28 -17.45
C VAL A 149 15.21 4.06 -18.59
N PRO A 150 14.49 5.17 -18.33
CA PRO A 150 13.95 6.02 -19.38
C PRO A 150 15.03 6.58 -20.31
N THR A 151 14.75 6.62 -21.63
CA THR A 151 15.62 7.22 -22.65
C THR A 151 14.93 8.36 -23.42
N GLU A 152 13.60 8.42 -23.37
CA GLU A 152 12.80 9.49 -23.94
C GLU A 152 11.51 9.64 -23.13
N VAL A 153 11.12 10.88 -22.88
CA VAL A 153 9.84 11.20 -22.23
C VAL A 153 9.04 12.19 -23.09
N GLU A 154 7.73 12.02 -23.12
CA GLU A 154 6.80 13.01 -23.65
C GLU A 154 6.28 13.85 -22.49
N VAL A 155 6.46 15.16 -22.59
CA VAL A 155 5.98 16.12 -21.58
C VAL A 155 4.71 16.79 -22.10
N SER A 156 3.69 16.84 -21.25
CA SER A 156 2.45 17.60 -21.49
C SER A 156 2.18 18.52 -20.30
N VAL A 157 1.71 19.74 -20.60
CA VAL A 157 1.33 20.74 -19.61
C VAL A 157 -0.10 21.18 -19.86
N ASP A 158 -0.94 21.12 -18.81
CA ASP A 158 -2.38 21.44 -18.87
C ASP A 158 -3.10 20.71 -20.03
N GLY A 159 -2.73 19.44 -20.24
CA GLY A 159 -3.27 18.58 -21.29
C GLY A 159 -2.73 18.83 -22.71
N THR A 160 -1.84 19.83 -22.88
CA THR A 160 -1.21 20.15 -24.16
C THR A 160 0.18 19.53 -24.23
N ALA A 161 0.47 18.81 -25.31
CA ALA A 161 1.79 18.23 -25.52
C ALA A 161 2.82 19.36 -25.80
N VAL A 162 3.88 19.37 -24.99
CA VAL A 162 5.05 20.25 -25.17
C VAL A 162 6.02 19.67 -26.18
N GLY A 163 6.24 18.35 -26.09
CA GLY A 163 7.11 17.60 -26.97
C GLY A 163 7.71 16.35 -26.34
N ARG A 164 8.48 15.65 -27.16
CA ARG A 164 9.33 14.54 -26.69
C ARG A 164 10.70 15.07 -26.39
N VAL A 165 11.21 14.68 -25.23
CA VAL A 165 12.50 15.12 -24.70
C VAL A 165 13.37 13.88 -24.52
N PRO A 166 14.55 13.84 -25.17
CA PRO A 166 15.49 12.78 -24.91
C PRO A 166 16.01 12.89 -23.47
N VAL A 167 16.06 11.76 -22.79
CA VAL A 167 16.69 11.68 -21.47
C VAL A 167 18.20 11.55 -21.70
N PRO A 168 19.05 12.37 -21.05
CA PRO A 168 20.49 12.21 -21.10
C PRO A 168 20.92 10.78 -20.75
N GLU A 169 22.08 10.37 -21.24
CA GLU A 169 22.57 9.00 -20.99
C GLU A 169 22.73 8.76 -19.48
N ILE A 170 22.10 7.69 -19.01
CA ILE A 170 22.16 7.21 -17.62
C ILE A 170 22.88 5.86 -17.63
N VAL A 171 23.95 5.76 -16.84
CA VAL A 171 24.77 4.55 -16.71
C VAL A 171 24.36 3.81 -15.43
N ASP A 172 24.16 2.48 -15.54
CA ASP A 172 23.84 1.69 -14.36
C ASP A 172 25.04 1.57 -13.42
N SER A 173 24.75 1.67 -12.15
CA SER A 173 25.67 1.35 -11.06
C SER A 173 25.56 -0.14 -10.67
N GLU A 174 26.62 -0.70 -10.11
CA GLU A 174 26.60 -2.02 -9.47
C GLU A 174 25.94 -2.01 -8.07
N PHE A 175 25.74 -0.84 -7.51
CA PHE A 175 25.08 -0.66 -6.20
C PHE A 175 23.55 -0.68 -6.38
N ALA A 176 22.89 -1.49 -5.53
CA ALA A 176 21.45 -1.55 -5.51
C ALA A 176 20.84 -0.18 -5.12
N ASP A 177 19.70 0.13 -5.71
CA ASP A 177 18.93 1.35 -5.44
C ASP A 177 19.73 2.65 -5.71
N HIS A 178 20.76 2.57 -6.56
CA HIS A 178 21.52 3.75 -6.96
C HIS A 178 20.65 4.70 -7.78
N VAL A 179 20.65 5.97 -7.38
CA VAL A 179 19.85 7.03 -8.02
C VAL A 179 20.74 7.91 -8.86
N GLU A 180 20.34 8.14 -10.12
CA GLU A 180 20.95 9.13 -11.02
C GLU A 180 19.95 10.24 -11.33
N THR A 181 20.43 11.47 -11.35
CA THR A 181 19.64 12.66 -11.68
C THR A 181 20.14 13.29 -12.96
N VAL A 182 19.24 13.55 -13.89
CA VAL A 182 19.51 14.20 -15.16
C VAL A 182 18.52 15.34 -15.41
N ASP A 183 18.92 16.32 -16.21
CA ASP A 183 18.08 17.46 -16.56
C ASP A 183 17.38 17.22 -17.90
N LEU A 184 16.06 17.25 -17.91
CA LEU A 184 15.24 17.24 -19.12
C LEU A 184 15.08 18.65 -19.64
N ALA A 185 15.84 19.03 -20.67
CA ALA A 185 15.73 20.34 -21.31
C ALA A 185 14.49 20.39 -22.21
N LEU A 186 13.50 21.21 -21.87
CA LEU A 186 12.30 21.39 -22.69
C LEU A 186 12.61 22.21 -23.96
N PRO A 187 11.85 22.01 -25.06
CA PRO A 187 12.04 22.78 -26.29
C PRO A 187 11.85 24.28 -26.10
N GLN A 188 11.07 24.68 -25.13
CA GLN A 188 10.80 26.05 -24.71
C GLN A 188 10.31 26.08 -23.27
N ALA A 189 10.42 27.22 -22.62
CA ALA A 189 9.81 27.43 -21.30
C ALA A 189 8.29 27.32 -21.42
N VAL A 190 7.69 26.61 -20.46
CA VAL A 190 6.24 26.37 -20.39
C VAL A 190 5.72 26.73 -19.01
N THR A 191 4.50 27.25 -18.97
CA THR A 191 3.82 27.63 -17.73
C THR A 191 2.52 26.85 -17.62
N GLY A 192 2.26 26.25 -16.47
CA GLY A 192 1.00 25.55 -16.21
C GLY A 192 0.96 24.95 -14.82
N SER A 193 -0.17 24.33 -14.50
CA SER A 193 -0.43 23.70 -13.20
C SER A 193 -0.43 22.18 -13.26
N THR A 194 -0.69 21.59 -14.42
CA THR A 194 -0.74 20.12 -14.56
C THR A 194 0.39 19.65 -15.45
N PHE A 195 1.32 18.87 -14.89
CA PHE A 195 2.46 18.31 -15.61
C PHE A 195 2.33 16.81 -15.71
N ARG A 196 2.41 16.28 -16.94
CA ARG A 196 2.45 14.83 -17.20
C ARG A 196 3.74 14.48 -17.91
N LEU A 197 4.44 13.49 -17.37
CA LEU A 197 5.58 12.84 -17.97
C LEU A 197 5.19 11.42 -18.38
N ARG A 198 5.28 11.12 -19.68
CA ARG A 198 5.03 9.80 -20.24
C ARG A 198 6.32 9.21 -20.76
N LEU A 199 6.67 8.01 -20.34
CA LEU A 199 7.81 7.28 -20.85
C LEU A 199 7.51 6.84 -22.29
N THR A 200 8.27 7.32 -23.27
CA THR A 200 8.13 6.96 -24.69
C THR A 200 9.29 6.15 -25.21
N GLY A 201 10.44 6.23 -24.55
CA GLY A 201 11.61 5.41 -24.78
C GLY A 201 12.17 4.87 -23.47
N VAL A 202 12.60 3.62 -23.47
CA VAL A 202 13.17 2.96 -22.29
C VAL A 202 14.31 2.04 -22.74
N ARG A 203 15.42 2.04 -22.04
CA ARG A 203 16.44 0.99 -22.09
C ARG A 203 15.97 -0.12 -21.13
N PRO A 204 15.47 -1.26 -21.66
CA PRO A 204 14.88 -2.27 -20.81
C PRO A 204 15.94 -3.08 -20.08
N VAL A 205 15.69 -3.40 -18.83
CA VAL A 205 16.29 -4.50 -18.11
C VAL A 205 15.31 -5.66 -18.14
N THR A 206 15.72 -6.84 -18.58
CA THR A 206 14.84 -7.99 -18.74
C THR A 206 15.24 -9.13 -17.83
N THR A 207 14.23 -9.86 -17.36
CA THR A 207 14.40 -11.12 -16.63
C THR A 207 13.52 -12.20 -17.24
N ASN A 208 13.78 -13.45 -16.93
CA ASN A 208 12.87 -14.53 -17.31
C ASN A 208 11.81 -14.71 -16.22
N ASP A 209 10.57 -14.83 -16.64
CA ASP A 209 9.49 -15.28 -15.76
C ASP A 209 9.71 -16.75 -15.46
N TRP A 210 9.89 -17.08 -14.19
CA TRP A 210 10.16 -18.46 -13.74
C TRP A 210 9.00 -19.45 -13.99
N VAL A 211 7.77 -18.95 -14.23
CA VAL A 211 6.60 -19.80 -14.53
C VAL A 211 6.48 -20.08 -16.01
N SER A 212 6.60 -19.05 -16.84
CA SER A 212 6.35 -19.13 -18.29
C SER A 212 7.63 -19.17 -19.12
N ASP A 213 8.81 -18.94 -18.51
CA ASP A 213 10.12 -18.74 -19.14
C ASP A 213 10.14 -17.60 -20.19
N ASN A 214 9.10 -16.78 -20.22
CA ASN A 214 9.05 -15.61 -21.08
C ASN A 214 9.93 -14.48 -20.52
N LYS A 215 10.52 -13.70 -21.44
CA LYS A 215 11.20 -12.47 -21.04
C LYS A 215 10.19 -11.42 -20.66
N ILE A 216 10.39 -10.81 -19.50
CA ILE A 216 9.60 -9.68 -19.02
C ILE A 216 10.52 -8.50 -18.73
N ASP A 217 10.08 -7.30 -19.09
CA ASP A 217 10.78 -6.07 -18.76
C ASP A 217 10.61 -5.77 -17.27
N GLN A 218 11.72 -5.41 -16.63
CA GLN A 218 11.68 -4.89 -15.27
C GLN A 218 11.06 -3.49 -15.26
N PRO A 219 10.43 -3.08 -14.16
CA PRO A 219 9.83 -1.76 -14.04
C PRO A 219 10.88 -0.65 -14.15
N ALA A 220 10.45 0.55 -14.52
CA ALA A 220 11.19 1.77 -14.27
C ALA A 220 10.81 2.32 -12.89
N ALA A 221 11.77 2.86 -12.16
CA ALA A 221 11.57 3.50 -10.86
C ALA A 221 12.05 4.95 -10.92
N ILE A 222 11.13 5.89 -10.67
CA ILE A 222 11.38 7.33 -10.67
C ILE A 222 11.30 7.80 -9.22
N THR A 223 12.42 8.30 -8.70
CA THR A 223 12.50 8.77 -7.31
C THR A 223 12.09 10.23 -7.17
N GLU A 224 12.34 11.06 -8.21
CA GLU A 224 11.96 12.47 -8.13
C GLU A 224 11.77 13.10 -9.51
N ILE A 225 10.78 13.97 -9.62
CA ILE A 225 10.53 14.86 -10.75
C ILE A 225 10.53 16.27 -10.20
N GLY A 226 11.63 16.98 -10.45
CA GLY A 226 11.87 18.32 -9.90
C GLY A 226 10.99 19.37 -10.57
N LEU A 227 10.01 19.87 -9.85
CA LEU A 227 9.23 21.07 -10.23
C LEU A 227 9.49 22.17 -9.21
N PRO A 228 9.40 23.46 -9.58
CA PRO A 228 9.56 24.59 -8.66
C PRO A 228 8.32 24.75 -7.77
N ALA A 229 8.01 23.73 -7.00
CA ALA A 229 6.89 23.62 -6.07
C ALA A 229 7.37 22.93 -4.79
N GLU A 230 6.64 23.10 -3.68
CA GLU A 230 6.93 22.34 -2.48
C GLU A 230 6.63 20.86 -2.72
N PRO A 231 7.41 19.94 -2.16
CA PRO A 231 7.17 18.52 -2.26
C PRO A 231 5.79 18.13 -1.74
N VAL A 232 5.29 16.97 -2.18
CA VAL A 232 4.12 16.34 -1.58
C VAL A 232 4.39 16.11 -0.10
N PRO A 233 3.47 16.46 0.81
CA PRO A 233 3.66 16.25 2.23
C PRO A 233 3.98 14.80 2.56
N ALA A 234 4.93 14.60 3.48
CA ALA A 234 5.30 13.28 3.95
C ALA A 234 4.10 12.60 4.65
N LEU A 235 4.09 11.27 4.61
CA LEU A 235 3.17 10.50 5.43
C LEU A 235 3.45 10.75 6.92
N PRO A 236 2.41 10.75 7.80
CA PRO A 236 2.62 10.88 9.22
C PRO A 236 3.49 9.72 9.75
N GLU A 237 4.40 9.98 10.67
CA GLU A 237 5.25 8.94 11.26
C GLU A 237 4.43 7.85 11.98
N THR A 238 3.31 8.28 12.59
CA THR A 238 2.43 7.39 13.33
C THR A 238 1.09 7.27 12.59
N PHE A 239 0.74 6.05 12.27
CA PHE A 239 -0.58 5.68 11.78
C PHE A 239 -1.56 5.57 12.95
N ASP A 240 -2.74 6.13 12.78
CA ASP A 240 -3.85 6.03 13.70
C ASP A 240 -5.16 6.00 12.91
N SER A 241 -5.83 4.86 12.92
CA SER A 241 -7.09 4.69 12.21
C SER A 241 -8.28 5.45 12.84
N GLY A 242 -8.09 6.00 14.03
CA GLY A 242 -9.25 6.34 14.87
C GLY A 242 -10.05 5.09 15.26
N CYS A 243 -11.19 5.29 15.91
CA CYS A 243 -12.11 4.19 16.20
C CYS A 243 -12.95 3.86 14.96
N ARG A 244 -12.67 2.67 14.37
CA ARG A 244 -13.34 2.11 13.20
C ARG A 244 -14.41 1.11 13.64
N THR A 245 -15.59 1.18 13.05
CA THR A 245 -16.73 0.28 13.31
C THR A 245 -17.00 -0.70 12.17
N ASP A 246 -16.19 -0.61 11.12
CA ASP A 246 -16.33 -1.38 9.89
C ASP A 246 -15.30 -2.51 9.74
N LEU A 247 -14.37 -2.67 10.70
CA LEU A 247 -13.30 -3.69 10.60
C LEU A 247 -13.68 -5.03 11.22
N VAL A 248 -14.42 -5.04 12.30
CA VAL A 248 -14.77 -6.24 13.06
C VAL A 248 -16.23 -6.18 13.48
N ALA A 249 -16.94 -7.28 13.37
CA ALA A 249 -18.28 -7.47 13.91
C ALA A 249 -18.34 -8.77 14.73
N ILE A 250 -19.16 -8.80 15.76
CA ILE A 250 -19.51 -9.99 16.53
C ILE A 250 -21.02 -10.10 16.53
N ASP A 251 -21.56 -11.25 16.12
CA ASP A 251 -23.01 -11.51 15.99
C ASP A 251 -23.72 -10.45 15.13
N GLY A 252 -23.02 -9.94 14.11
CA GLY A 252 -23.51 -8.87 13.24
C GLY A 252 -23.45 -7.46 13.83
N GLU A 253 -23.06 -7.31 15.11
CA GLU A 253 -22.91 -6.00 15.74
C GLU A 253 -21.47 -5.47 15.59
N PRO A 254 -21.27 -4.23 15.07
CA PRO A 254 -19.96 -3.63 14.93
C PRO A 254 -19.19 -3.53 16.25
N LEU A 255 -17.96 -4.01 16.28
CA LEU A 255 -17.05 -3.83 17.39
C LEU A 255 -16.13 -2.64 17.09
N PRO A 256 -16.23 -1.49 17.79
CA PRO A 256 -15.33 -0.36 17.55
C PRO A 256 -13.88 -0.74 17.91
N VAL A 257 -12.98 -0.67 16.92
CA VAL A 257 -11.58 -1.01 17.07
C VAL A 257 -10.67 0.09 16.53
N ARG A 258 -9.46 0.18 17.05
CA ARG A 258 -8.45 1.16 16.67
C ARG A 258 -7.14 0.45 16.33
N VAL A 259 -6.50 0.88 15.25
CA VAL A 259 -5.19 0.41 14.80
C VAL A 259 -4.21 1.56 14.92
N THR A 260 -3.13 1.35 15.66
CA THR A 260 -2.09 2.38 15.85
C THR A 260 -0.69 1.77 15.74
N GLY A 261 0.26 2.55 15.23
CA GLY A 261 1.66 2.13 15.16
C GLY A 261 2.47 2.97 14.18
N ALA A 262 3.68 2.54 13.87
CA ALA A 262 4.51 3.25 12.91
C ALA A 262 3.98 3.07 11.48
N THR A 263 3.80 4.18 10.75
CA THR A 263 3.41 4.14 9.34
C THR A 263 4.41 3.32 8.51
N ALA A 264 5.70 3.42 8.82
CA ALA A 264 6.76 2.63 8.18
C ALA A 264 6.56 1.11 8.34
N ASP A 265 5.89 0.65 9.39
CA ASP A 265 5.57 -0.77 9.56
C ASP A 265 4.50 -1.23 8.57
N LEU A 266 3.41 -0.44 8.42
CA LEU A 266 2.40 -0.70 7.39
C LEU A 266 3.00 -0.69 5.99
N MET A 267 3.84 0.30 5.69
CA MET A 267 4.55 0.42 4.41
C MET A 267 5.43 -0.82 4.15
N ALA A 268 6.13 -1.31 5.14
CA ALA A 268 6.94 -2.52 5.06
C ALA A 268 6.11 -3.82 5.07
N GLY A 269 4.77 -3.73 5.20
CA GLY A 269 3.88 -4.89 5.31
C GLY A 269 3.98 -5.63 6.63
N ARG A 270 4.53 -5.00 7.64
CA ARG A 270 4.49 -5.51 9.01
C ARG A 270 3.12 -5.23 9.63
N PRO A 271 2.62 -6.12 10.49
CA PRO A 271 1.33 -5.92 11.13
C PRO A 271 1.40 -4.82 12.19
N LEU A 272 0.31 -4.07 12.32
CA LEU A 272 0.07 -3.18 13.46
C LEU A 272 -0.95 -3.79 14.42
N PRO A 273 -0.86 -3.48 15.72
CA PRO A 273 -1.82 -3.94 16.70
C PRO A 273 -3.19 -3.29 16.49
N LEU A 274 -4.22 -4.12 16.60
CA LEU A 274 -5.62 -3.73 16.69
C LEU A 274 -6.09 -3.89 18.13
N ARG A 275 -6.82 -2.91 18.65
CA ARG A 275 -7.41 -2.95 19.99
C ARG A 275 -8.83 -2.42 19.97
N VAL A 276 -9.66 -2.90 20.90
CA VAL A 276 -11.01 -2.34 21.08
C VAL A 276 -10.92 -0.90 21.57
N CYS A 277 -11.82 -0.04 21.09
CA CYS A 277 -11.97 1.32 21.57
C CYS A 277 -12.64 1.32 22.94
N GLY A 278 -11.99 1.99 23.90
CA GLY A 278 -12.45 2.03 25.30
C GLY A 278 -11.89 0.85 26.13
N ASP A 279 -12.21 0.88 27.42
CA ASP A 279 -11.63 -0.06 28.39
C ASP A 279 -12.60 -1.20 28.78
N ALA A 280 -13.81 -1.20 28.22
CA ALA A 280 -14.81 -2.20 28.57
C ALA A 280 -14.51 -3.54 27.84
N PRO A 281 -14.54 -4.67 28.55
CA PRO A 281 -14.42 -5.96 27.93
C PRO A 281 -15.64 -6.26 27.06
N VAL A 282 -15.44 -7.08 26.03
CA VAL A 282 -16.52 -7.63 25.20
C VAL A 282 -17.16 -8.78 25.94
N SER A 283 -18.44 -8.64 26.28
CA SER A 283 -19.19 -9.68 26.99
C SER A 283 -20.05 -10.47 26.02
N LEU A 284 -19.83 -11.79 25.99
CA LEU A 284 -20.56 -12.74 25.17
C LEU A 284 -21.35 -13.69 26.09
N THR A 285 -22.56 -14.03 25.68
CA THR A 285 -23.44 -14.94 26.43
C THR A 285 -23.05 -16.40 26.17
N GLU A 286 -23.62 -17.32 26.90
CA GLU A 286 -23.61 -18.73 26.55
C GLU A 286 -24.30 -18.92 25.19
N GLY A 287 -23.74 -19.79 24.32
CA GLY A 287 -24.32 -20.15 23.03
C GLY A 287 -23.39 -19.89 21.84
N ASP A 288 -23.97 -19.89 20.66
CA ASP A 288 -23.25 -19.74 19.39
C ASP A 288 -22.99 -18.28 19.08
N HIS A 289 -21.79 -18.00 18.60
CA HIS A 289 -21.32 -16.67 18.20
C HIS A 289 -20.65 -16.71 16.85
N GLU A 290 -20.73 -15.61 16.13
CA GLU A 290 -20.05 -15.39 14.85
C GLU A 290 -19.15 -14.16 14.94
N ILE A 291 -17.92 -14.31 14.45
CA ILE A 291 -16.99 -13.19 14.26
C ILE A 291 -16.71 -13.03 12.78
N ASP A 292 -16.91 -11.81 12.31
CA ASP A 292 -16.61 -11.38 10.95
C ASP A 292 -15.64 -10.20 10.94
N THR A 293 -14.74 -10.21 9.94
CA THR A 293 -13.92 -9.03 9.65
C THR A 293 -14.17 -8.54 8.23
N ALA A 294 -14.01 -7.24 8.02
CA ALA A 294 -14.11 -6.68 6.68
C ALA A 294 -13.04 -7.25 5.73
N GLU A 295 -13.38 -7.36 4.45
CA GLU A 295 -12.37 -7.60 3.42
C GLU A 295 -11.48 -6.35 3.25
N GLY A 296 -10.17 -6.55 3.18
CA GLY A 296 -9.22 -5.43 3.04
C GLY A 296 -9.47 -4.56 1.82
N ARG A 297 -10.02 -5.15 0.73
CA ARG A 297 -10.40 -4.38 -0.47
C ARG A 297 -11.49 -3.33 -0.22
N ASP A 298 -12.31 -3.51 0.82
CA ASP A 298 -13.42 -2.61 1.13
C ASP A 298 -13.03 -1.65 2.27
N ALA A 299 -12.20 -2.13 3.20
CA ALA A 299 -11.81 -1.41 4.41
C ALA A 299 -10.43 -0.72 4.33
N GLY A 300 -9.60 -1.04 3.34
CA GLY A 300 -8.22 -0.56 3.24
C GLY A 300 -7.22 -1.32 4.09
N LEU A 301 -7.71 -2.08 5.06
CA LEU A 301 -6.92 -2.84 6.04
C LEU A 301 -7.38 -4.30 6.09
N ASP A 302 -6.43 -5.20 6.11
CA ASP A 302 -6.64 -6.63 6.30
C ASP A 302 -6.47 -6.99 7.77
N VAL A 303 -7.50 -7.51 8.42
CA VAL A 303 -7.38 -8.10 9.75
C VAL A 303 -6.83 -9.53 9.61
N ASP A 304 -5.59 -9.75 10.05
CA ASP A 304 -4.92 -11.04 9.90
C ASP A 304 -5.10 -11.96 11.09
N ARG A 305 -5.29 -11.38 12.28
CA ARG A 305 -5.46 -12.13 13.52
C ARG A 305 -6.39 -11.40 14.48
N LEU A 306 -7.23 -12.14 15.17
CA LEU A 306 -7.99 -11.71 16.33
C LEU A 306 -7.77 -12.69 17.48
N VAL A 307 -7.71 -12.18 18.69
CA VAL A 307 -7.60 -12.93 19.93
C VAL A 307 -8.65 -12.39 20.90
N LEU A 308 -9.50 -13.28 21.40
CA LEU A 308 -10.46 -13.01 22.47
C LEU A 308 -10.00 -13.70 23.75
#